data_3cdc122620544e578611ea87f4a2e022
#
_entry.id   3cdc122620544e578611ea87f4a2e022
#
_cell.length_a   1.000
_cell.length_b   1.000
_cell.length_c   1.000
_cell.angle_alpha   90.00
_cell.angle_beta   90.00
_cell.angle_gamma   90.00
#
_symmetry.space_group_name_H-M   'P 1'
#
loop_
_entity.id
_entity.type
_entity.pdbx_description
1 polymer ?
#
loop_
_entity_poly.entity_id
_entity_poly.type
_entity_poly.pdbx_seq_one_letter_code
_entity_poly.pdbx_strand_id
1 'polypeptide(L)'
;CQVDHHFRCDGDPAGIQRRVTLSEEGMLFMGQIDSETQWVESFHALSGHTERLESNPADPASLSALLATGHDSFDFFTQSPEIGRTRYVGEDSLTGRTVVIDDVTLDETRYSLTAFSPAGVELWRAKGHEFISRDWRMFLSGKGVVTTPTDRFEKNDEPVEFIFPGEAGFLSPKPKHGCGALMSQAPELQEYSNDHI
;
A
#
# COMPACT_ATOMS: atom_id res chain seq x y z
N CYS A 1 -6.93 -12.00 -4.82
CA CYS A 1 -7.73 -10.96 -5.48
C CYS A 1 -8.22 -9.94 -4.48
N GLN A 2 -8.32 -8.69 -4.89
CA GLN A 2 -8.75 -7.59 -4.02
C GLN A 2 -9.47 -6.51 -4.83
N VAL A 3 -10.23 -5.68 -4.15
CA VAL A 3 -10.80 -4.44 -4.66
C VAL A 3 -10.47 -3.30 -3.71
N ASP A 4 -9.99 -2.20 -4.27
CA ASP A 4 -9.70 -0.97 -3.53
C ASP A 4 -10.81 0.05 -3.78
N HIS A 5 -11.36 0.59 -2.71
CA HIS A 5 -12.24 1.74 -2.76
C HIS A 5 -11.48 2.99 -2.34
N HIS A 6 -11.33 3.94 -3.26
CA HIS A 6 -10.75 5.24 -2.98
C HIS A 6 -11.83 6.29 -2.87
N PHE A 7 -11.82 7.08 -1.80
CA PHE A 7 -12.86 8.05 -1.50
C PHE A 7 -12.36 9.22 -0.63
N ARG A 8 -13.18 10.24 -0.52
CA ARG A 8 -13.00 11.38 0.38
C ARG A 8 -14.25 11.52 1.23
N CYS A 9 -14.10 11.93 2.50
CA CYS A 9 -15.23 12.23 3.37
C CYS A 9 -15.42 13.75 3.47
N ASP A 10 -16.66 14.20 3.54
CA ASP A 10 -16.98 15.65 3.62
C ASP A 10 -16.39 16.35 4.85
N GLY A 11 -16.11 15.61 5.92
CA GLY A 11 -15.50 16.15 7.15
C GLY A 11 -13.97 16.11 7.18
N ASP A 12 -13.32 15.55 6.16
CA ASP A 12 -11.85 15.45 6.14
C ASP A 12 -11.22 16.81 5.79
N PRO A 13 -10.02 17.10 6.32
CA PRO A 13 -9.20 18.22 5.83
C PRO A 13 -8.97 18.16 4.32
N ALA A 14 -8.79 19.31 3.69
CA ALA A 14 -8.51 19.37 2.27
C ALA A 14 -7.26 18.54 1.90
N GLY A 15 -7.34 17.75 0.84
CA GLY A 15 -6.25 16.92 0.34
C GLY A 15 -6.21 15.51 0.95
N ILE A 16 -6.98 15.23 1.99
CA ILE A 16 -7.07 13.87 2.54
C ILE A 16 -7.83 12.96 1.59
N GLN A 17 -7.28 11.76 1.41
CA GLN A 17 -7.87 10.66 0.65
C GLN A 17 -7.83 9.39 1.49
N ARG A 18 -8.83 8.55 1.31
CA ARG A 18 -8.98 7.28 2.04
C ARG A 18 -9.03 6.12 1.07
N ARG A 19 -8.50 4.98 1.52
CA ARG A 19 -8.60 3.71 0.81
C ARG A 19 -9.10 2.63 1.76
N VAL A 20 -9.99 1.77 1.26
CA VAL A 20 -10.33 0.49 1.89
C VAL A 20 -10.06 -0.61 0.88
N THR A 21 -9.26 -1.59 1.28
CA THR A 21 -8.95 -2.78 0.49
C THR A 21 -9.74 -3.97 1.02
N LEU A 22 -10.48 -4.62 0.14
CA LEU A 22 -11.29 -5.80 0.45
C LEU A 22 -10.82 -7.01 -0.36
N SER A 23 -10.76 -8.17 0.28
CA SER A 23 -10.62 -9.48 -0.36
C SER A 23 -11.96 -10.20 -0.41
N GLU A 24 -11.96 -11.45 -0.90
CA GLU A 24 -13.14 -12.33 -0.82
C GLU A 24 -13.56 -12.64 0.64
N GLU A 25 -12.61 -12.58 1.58
CA GLU A 25 -12.81 -12.89 3.00
C GLU A 25 -13.21 -11.67 3.83
N GLY A 26 -13.05 -10.45 3.29
CA GLY A 26 -13.38 -9.21 3.97
C GLY A 26 -12.31 -8.14 3.88
N MET A 27 -12.32 -7.21 4.82
CA MET A 27 -11.39 -6.08 4.83
C MET A 27 -9.98 -6.53 5.18
N LEU A 28 -9.02 -6.11 4.35
CA LEU A 28 -7.58 -6.31 4.55
C LEU A 28 -6.90 -5.06 5.13
N PHE A 29 -7.29 -3.90 4.63
CA PHE A 29 -6.60 -2.65 4.91
C PHE A 29 -7.56 -1.46 4.86
N MET A 30 -7.31 -0.47 5.68
CA MET A 30 -7.89 0.86 5.57
C MET A 30 -6.79 1.88 5.78
N GLY A 31 -6.66 2.86 4.88
CA GLY A 31 -5.63 3.88 4.95
C GLY A 31 -6.13 5.27 4.66
N GLN A 32 -5.36 6.24 5.13
CA GLN A 32 -5.56 7.66 4.91
C GLN A 32 -4.24 8.29 4.51
N ILE A 33 -4.23 9.00 3.40
CA ILE A 33 -3.10 9.79 2.91
C ILE A 33 -3.48 11.26 2.78
N ASP A 34 -2.48 12.13 2.80
CA ASP A 34 -2.65 13.54 2.47
C ASP A 34 -2.35 13.82 0.98
N SER A 35 -2.30 15.09 0.58
CA SER A 35 -2.03 15.52 -0.80
C SER A 35 -0.62 15.21 -1.29
N GLU A 36 0.31 14.95 -0.39
CA GLU A 36 1.69 14.52 -0.68
C GLU A 36 1.88 13.01 -0.57
N THR A 37 0.78 12.26 -0.38
CA THR A 37 0.73 10.80 -0.24
C THR A 37 1.40 10.26 1.02
N GLN A 38 1.62 11.12 2.04
CA GLN A 38 2.10 10.69 3.35
C GLN A 38 1.06 9.78 4.01
N TRP A 39 1.51 8.73 4.68
CA TRP A 39 0.64 7.72 5.33
C TRP A 39 0.12 8.25 6.67
N VAL A 40 -0.91 9.09 6.62
CA VAL A 40 -1.44 9.77 7.80
C VAL A 40 -1.92 8.78 8.86
N GLU A 41 -2.70 7.78 8.44
CA GLU A 41 -3.18 6.69 9.28
C GLU A 41 -3.41 5.43 8.45
N SER A 42 -3.10 4.26 9.03
CA SER A 42 -3.35 2.96 8.43
C SER A 42 -3.89 1.98 9.47
N PHE A 43 -4.81 1.11 9.06
CA PHE A 43 -5.26 -0.05 9.81
C PHE A 43 -5.04 -1.32 9.00
N HIS A 44 -4.35 -2.29 9.58
CA HIS A 44 -4.00 -3.58 8.99
C HIS A 44 -4.85 -4.68 9.63
N ALA A 45 -5.88 -5.14 8.93
CA ALA A 45 -6.90 -6.01 9.52
C ALA A 45 -6.36 -7.39 9.94
N LEU A 46 -5.42 -7.98 9.16
CA LEU A 46 -4.87 -9.31 9.47
C LEU A 46 -4.05 -9.32 10.76
N SER A 47 -3.29 -8.29 11.01
CA SER A 47 -2.47 -8.15 12.23
C SER A 47 -3.15 -7.34 13.33
N GLY A 48 -4.29 -6.71 13.02
CA GLY A 48 -5.12 -5.99 13.99
C GLY A 48 -4.48 -4.73 14.57
N HIS A 49 -3.54 -4.09 13.86
CA HIS A 49 -2.87 -2.89 14.36
C HIS A 49 -3.18 -1.64 13.54
N THR A 50 -3.08 -0.51 14.18
CA THR A 50 -3.19 0.83 13.57
C THR A 50 -1.85 1.53 13.64
N GLU A 51 -1.46 2.23 12.58
CA GLU A 51 -0.29 3.11 12.56
C GLU A 51 -0.71 4.53 12.24
N ARG A 52 -0.06 5.50 12.87
CA ARG A 52 -0.23 6.93 12.60
C ARG A 52 1.11 7.61 12.37
N LEU A 53 1.17 8.43 11.32
CA LEU A 53 2.35 9.25 11.04
C LEU A 53 2.68 10.13 12.24
N GLU A 54 3.94 10.13 12.66
CA GLU A 54 4.40 11.10 13.66
C GLU A 54 4.46 12.51 13.08
N SER A 55 4.21 13.50 13.91
CA SER A 55 4.31 14.91 13.51
C SER A 55 5.75 15.28 13.21
N ASN A 56 5.93 16.13 12.18
CA ASN A 56 7.22 16.70 11.76
C ASN A 56 8.27 15.61 11.39
N PRO A 57 7.99 14.76 10.40
CA PRO A 57 8.97 13.79 9.89
C PRO A 57 10.23 14.51 9.40
N ALA A 58 11.39 13.85 9.52
CA ALA A 58 12.67 14.44 9.13
C ALA A 58 12.77 14.61 7.60
N ASP A 59 12.23 13.67 6.86
CA ASP A 59 12.13 13.68 5.39
C ASP A 59 10.78 13.05 5.01
N PRO A 60 9.72 13.87 4.91
CA PRO A 60 8.40 13.35 4.56
C PRO A 60 8.32 12.97 3.09
N ALA A 61 7.56 11.91 2.77
CA ALA A 61 7.24 11.61 1.39
C ALA A 61 6.58 12.82 0.71
N SER A 62 6.96 13.09 -0.55
CA SER A 62 6.46 14.21 -1.32
C SER A 62 6.17 13.82 -2.78
N LEU A 63 4.91 13.57 -3.07
CA LEU A 63 4.46 13.37 -4.45
C LEU A 63 4.80 14.58 -5.33
N SER A 64 4.72 15.79 -4.80
CA SER A 64 5.07 17.00 -5.55
C SER A 64 6.54 17.04 -5.94
N ALA A 65 7.46 16.64 -5.06
CA ALA A 65 8.88 16.53 -5.36
C ALA A 65 9.12 15.44 -6.42
N LEU A 66 8.54 14.25 -6.25
CA LEU A 66 8.64 13.16 -7.22
C LEU A 66 8.18 13.58 -8.61
N LEU A 67 7.04 14.25 -8.72
CA LEU A 67 6.51 14.70 -10.01
C LEU A 67 7.33 15.82 -10.66
N ALA A 68 8.00 16.66 -9.86
CA ALA A 68 8.80 17.78 -10.35
C ALA A 68 10.23 17.36 -10.75
N THR A 69 10.83 16.45 -10.00
CA THR A 69 12.26 16.08 -10.14
C THR A 69 12.47 14.68 -10.72
N GLY A 70 11.44 13.83 -10.69
CA GLY A 70 11.52 12.42 -11.06
C GLY A 70 11.98 11.50 -9.93
N HIS A 71 12.28 12.05 -8.74
CA HIS A 71 12.77 11.30 -7.59
C HIS A 71 12.30 11.94 -6.28
N ASP A 72 12.01 11.10 -5.30
CA ASP A 72 11.70 11.49 -3.91
C ASP A 72 12.29 10.46 -2.96
N SER A 73 12.89 10.92 -1.87
CA SER A 73 13.32 10.08 -0.74
C SER A 73 12.45 10.39 0.47
N PHE A 74 12.37 9.43 1.40
CA PHE A 74 11.64 9.66 2.63
C PHE A 74 12.25 8.91 3.81
N ASP A 75 12.14 9.53 4.99
CA ASP A 75 12.54 8.98 6.28
C ASP A 75 11.57 9.51 7.36
N PHE A 76 10.63 8.66 7.74
CA PHE A 76 9.59 9.03 8.69
C PHE A 76 9.30 7.91 9.68
N PHE A 77 8.54 8.24 10.70
CA PHE A 77 8.12 7.30 11.72
C PHE A 77 6.59 7.24 11.81
N THR A 78 6.11 6.05 12.11
CA THR A 78 4.73 5.84 12.56
C THR A 78 4.70 5.41 14.00
N GLN A 79 3.59 5.65 14.68
CA GLN A 79 3.31 5.19 16.02
C GLN A 79 2.07 4.31 16.03
N SER A 80 2.17 3.16 16.69
CA SER A 80 1.09 2.20 16.89
C SER A 80 0.95 1.86 18.36
N PRO A 81 -0.28 1.83 18.90
CA PRO A 81 -0.54 1.33 20.25
C PRO A 81 -0.18 -0.16 20.41
N GLU A 82 -0.32 -0.94 19.34
CA GLU A 82 -0.18 -2.40 19.34
C GLU A 82 1.25 -2.87 19.12
N ILE A 83 1.96 -2.25 18.17
CA ILE A 83 3.32 -2.71 17.74
C ILE A 83 4.42 -1.69 18.06
N GLY A 84 4.05 -0.52 18.58
CA GLY A 84 5.00 0.54 18.93
C GLY A 84 5.41 1.40 17.72
N ARG A 85 6.60 1.96 17.79
CA ARG A 85 7.16 2.88 16.79
C ARG A 85 7.83 2.11 15.66
N THR A 86 7.55 2.47 14.42
CA THR A 86 8.22 1.92 13.23
C THR A 86 8.84 3.07 12.42
N ARG A 87 10.09 2.90 11.95
CA ARG A 87 10.74 3.82 11.03
C ARG A 87 10.67 3.27 9.62
N TYR A 88 10.29 4.11 8.69
CA TYR A 88 10.25 3.82 7.25
C TYR A 88 11.27 4.69 6.53
N VAL A 89 12.14 4.05 5.76
CA VAL A 89 13.14 4.71 4.91
C VAL A 89 13.01 4.16 3.51
N GLY A 90 12.92 5.04 2.53
CA GLY A 90 12.76 4.60 1.15
C GLY A 90 12.91 5.71 0.14
N GLU A 91 12.65 5.34 -1.10
CA GLU A 91 12.69 6.24 -2.24
C GLU A 91 11.74 5.80 -3.33
N ASP A 92 11.26 6.77 -4.10
CA ASP A 92 10.48 6.60 -5.31
C ASP A 92 11.18 7.29 -6.49
N SER A 93 11.09 6.69 -7.66
CA SER A 93 11.63 7.27 -8.89
C SER A 93 10.71 7.03 -10.07
N LEU A 94 10.40 8.07 -10.84
CA LEU A 94 9.69 7.94 -12.11
C LEU A 94 10.58 7.19 -13.11
N THR A 95 10.01 6.18 -13.78
CA THR A 95 10.75 5.44 -14.84
C THR A 95 10.77 6.19 -16.17
N GLY A 96 9.96 7.23 -16.31
CA GLY A 96 9.71 7.93 -17.56
C GLY A 96 8.75 7.18 -18.50
N ARG A 97 8.20 6.04 -18.07
CA ARG A 97 7.18 5.28 -18.81
C ARG A 97 5.79 5.62 -18.32
N THR A 98 4.85 5.67 -19.25
CA THR A 98 3.42 5.71 -18.97
C THR A 98 2.79 4.41 -19.42
N VAL A 99 1.77 3.97 -18.71
CA VAL A 99 0.91 2.84 -19.05
C VAL A 99 -0.54 3.29 -19.13
N VAL A 100 -1.33 2.58 -19.90
CA VAL A 100 -2.79 2.78 -19.92
C VAL A 100 -3.42 1.49 -19.44
N ILE A 101 -4.18 1.57 -18.37
CA ILE A 101 -4.95 0.46 -17.79
C ILE A 101 -6.39 0.91 -17.75
N ASP A 102 -7.29 0.18 -18.43
CA ASP A 102 -8.72 0.48 -18.46
C ASP A 102 -9.02 1.96 -18.77
N ASP A 103 -8.40 2.46 -19.85
CA ASP A 103 -8.46 3.85 -20.33
C ASP A 103 -7.87 4.92 -19.38
N VAL A 104 -7.30 4.53 -18.25
CA VAL A 104 -6.62 5.44 -17.32
C VAL A 104 -5.13 5.48 -17.60
N THR A 105 -4.60 6.68 -17.86
CA THR A 105 -3.16 6.89 -18.05
C THR A 105 -2.45 7.08 -16.72
N LEU A 106 -1.40 6.30 -16.50
CA LEU A 106 -0.63 6.26 -15.27
C LEU A 106 0.86 6.39 -15.56
N ASP A 107 1.60 7.09 -14.69
CA ASP A 107 3.06 7.06 -14.71
C ASP A 107 3.57 5.84 -13.93
N GLU A 108 4.57 5.15 -14.46
CA GLU A 108 5.23 4.07 -13.75
C GLU A 108 6.35 4.61 -12.86
N THR A 109 6.43 4.10 -11.62
CA THR A 109 7.52 4.36 -10.67
C THR A 109 8.28 3.09 -10.33
N ARG A 110 9.47 3.25 -9.78
CA ARG A 110 10.17 2.24 -8.99
C ARG A 110 10.28 2.71 -7.57
N TYR A 111 10.09 1.80 -6.65
CA TYR A 111 10.24 2.09 -5.23
C TYR A 111 11.21 1.14 -4.55
N SER A 112 11.82 1.61 -3.48
CA SER A 112 12.44 0.79 -2.44
C SER A 112 12.04 1.32 -1.07
N LEU A 113 11.75 0.43 -0.14
CA LEU A 113 11.25 0.76 1.19
C LEU A 113 11.78 -0.25 2.20
N THR A 114 12.25 0.23 3.35
CA THR A 114 12.67 -0.60 4.48
C THR A 114 12.01 -0.12 5.76
N ALA A 115 11.45 -1.06 6.52
CA ALA A 115 10.86 -0.82 7.83
C ALA A 115 11.82 -1.29 8.94
N PHE A 116 12.00 -0.46 9.96
CA PHE A 116 12.88 -0.74 11.11
C PHE A 116 12.10 -0.66 12.42
N SER A 117 12.46 -1.53 13.35
CA SER A 117 12.00 -1.46 14.73
C SER A 117 12.58 -0.23 15.47
N PRO A 118 12.07 0.11 16.67
CA PRO A 118 12.66 1.17 17.50
C PRO A 118 14.14 0.95 17.84
N ALA A 119 14.59 -0.30 17.86
CA ALA A 119 16.00 -0.66 18.09
C ALA A 119 16.87 -0.56 16.83
N GLY A 120 16.31 -0.15 15.68
CA GLY A 120 17.03 -0.05 14.42
C GLY A 120 17.23 -1.40 13.70
N VAL A 121 16.51 -2.44 14.11
CA VAL A 121 16.55 -3.74 13.45
C VAL A 121 15.61 -3.73 12.25
N GLU A 122 16.09 -4.16 11.09
CA GLU A 122 15.24 -4.33 9.89
C GLU A 122 14.13 -5.35 10.17
N LEU A 123 12.89 -4.91 10.00
CA LEU A 123 11.70 -5.75 10.13
C LEU A 123 11.37 -6.40 8.78
N TRP A 124 11.37 -5.60 7.74
CA TRP A 124 11.15 -6.05 6.36
C TRP A 124 11.60 -4.97 5.38
N ARG A 125 11.81 -5.37 4.14
CA ARG A 125 12.02 -4.45 3.03
C ARG A 125 11.21 -4.89 1.82
N ALA A 126 10.83 -3.90 1.01
CA ALA A 126 10.11 -4.12 -0.24
C ALA A 126 10.74 -3.32 -1.37
N LYS A 127 10.65 -3.82 -2.58
CA LYS A 127 11.01 -3.10 -3.80
C LYS A 127 10.18 -3.59 -4.98
N GLY A 128 9.96 -2.72 -5.93
CA GLY A 128 9.16 -3.06 -7.10
C GLY A 128 8.88 -1.86 -7.97
N HIS A 129 7.73 -1.90 -8.61
CA HIS A 129 7.14 -0.77 -9.31
C HIS A 129 5.71 -0.56 -8.83
N GLU A 130 5.28 0.67 -8.94
CA GLU A 130 3.94 1.16 -8.67
C GLU A 130 3.53 2.11 -9.78
N PHE A 131 2.30 2.56 -9.73
CA PHE A 131 1.79 3.52 -10.69
C PHE A 131 1.34 4.79 -9.97
N ILE A 132 1.42 5.93 -10.65
CA ILE A 132 0.88 7.22 -10.16
C ILE A 132 -0.19 7.70 -11.10
N SER A 133 -1.36 8.01 -10.54
CA SER A 133 -2.32 8.87 -11.18
C SER A 133 -2.04 10.33 -10.80
N ARG A 134 -1.66 11.16 -11.78
CA ARG A 134 -1.44 12.61 -11.56
C ARG A 134 -2.74 13.32 -11.21
N ASP A 135 -3.84 12.92 -11.86
CA ASP A 135 -5.15 13.55 -11.67
C ASP A 135 -5.73 13.26 -10.29
N TRP A 136 -5.55 12.04 -9.81
CA TRP A 136 -6.03 11.63 -8.49
C TRP A 136 -5.03 11.93 -7.38
N ARG A 137 -3.78 12.23 -7.73
CA ARG A 137 -2.67 12.44 -6.79
C ARG A 137 -2.55 11.28 -5.80
N MET A 138 -2.36 10.09 -6.30
CA MET A 138 -2.18 8.88 -5.50
C MET A 138 -1.31 7.85 -6.19
N PHE A 139 -0.71 6.98 -5.39
CA PHE A 139 -0.09 5.75 -5.85
C PHE A 139 -1.12 4.64 -5.97
N LEU A 140 -0.96 3.82 -6.99
CA LEU A 140 -1.68 2.58 -7.20
C LEU A 140 -0.68 1.44 -7.16
N SER A 141 -1.05 0.34 -6.53
CA SER A 141 -0.16 -0.81 -6.35
C SER A 141 0.31 -1.40 -7.67
N GLY A 142 1.48 -2.01 -7.65
CA GLY A 142 2.08 -2.69 -8.79
C GLY A 142 2.62 -4.07 -8.40
N LYS A 143 3.75 -4.45 -9.00
CA LYS A 143 4.47 -5.69 -8.67
C LYS A 143 5.66 -5.39 -7.78
N GLY A 144 5.90 -6.28 -6.85
CA GLY A 144 7.04 -6.13 -5.96
C GLY A 144 7.47 -7.42 -5.29
N VAL A 145 8.57 -7.30 -4.58
CA VAL A 145 9.14 -8.35 -3.75
C VAL A 145 9.26 -7.81 -2.35
N VAL A 146 8.69 -8.54 -1.40
CA VAL A 146 8.85 -8.29 0.03
C VAL A 146 9.82 -9.32 0.60
N THR A 147 10.75 -8.86 1.43
CA THR A 147 11.72 -9.69 2.12
C THR A 147 11.63 -9.40 3.61
N THR A 148 11.44 -10.42 4.41
CA THR A 148 11.52 -10.40 5.87
C THR A 148 12.78 -11.14 6.31
N PRO A 149 13.13 -11.18 7.59
CA PRO A 149 14.25 -11.97 8.08
C PRO A 149 14.16 -13.47 7.77
N THR A 150 12.95 -14.00 7.62
CA THR A 150 12.68 -15.44 7.42
C THR A 150 12.16 -15.79 6.04
N ASP A 151 11.54 -14.83 5.33
CA ASP A 151 10.79 -15.11 4.12
C ASP A 151 11.07 -14.11 3.00
N ARG A 152 10.79 -14.54 1.78
CA ARG A 152 10.75 -13.69 0.60
C ARG A 152 9.59 -14.11 -0.29
N PHE A 153 8.72 -13.17 -0.64
CA PHE A 153 7.59 -13.42 -1.50
C PHE A 153 7.38 -12.30 -2.52
N GLU A 154 6.84 -12.67 -3.66
CA GLU A 154 6.45 -11.76 -4.72
C GLU A 154 4.96 -11.43 -4.58
N LYS A 155 4.61 -10.20 -4.92
CA LYS A 155 3.21 -9.77 -5.00
C LYS A 155 2.94 -9.10 -6.34
N ASN A 156 1.71 -9.26 -6.80
CA ASN A 156 1.19 -8.60 -7.98
C ASN A 156 -0.20 -8.04 -7.66
N ASP A 157 -0.22 -6.75 -7.41
CA ASP A 157 -1.43 -6.00 -7.06
C ASP A 157 -1.72 -4.93 -8.12
N GLU A 158 -1.27 -5.15 -9.38
CA GLU A 158 -1.52 -4.23 -10.49
C GLU A 158 -3.02 -4.04 -10.71
N PRO A 159 -3.48 -2.79 -10.90
CA PRO A 159 -4.86 -2.54 -11.29
C PRO A 159 -5.21 -3.26 -12.60
N VAL A 160 -6.42 -3.76 -12.69
CA VAL A 160 -6.95 -4.42 -13.90
C VAL A 160 -8.13 -3.63 -14.47
N GLU A 161 -8.93 -3.04 -13.60
CA GLU A 161 -10.15 -2.33 -13.94
C GLU A 161 -10.36 -1.16 -12.99
N PHE A 162 -10.84 -0.05 -13.51
CA PHE A 162 -11.30 1.11 -12.75
C PHE A 162 -12.80 1.29 -12.95
N ILE A 163 -13.55 1.35 -11.85
CA ILE A 163 -15.02 1.46 -11.89
C ILE A 163 -15.41 2.80 -11.27
N PHE A 164 -16.02 3.65 -12.07
CA PHE A 164 -16.40 5.00 -11.69
C PHE A 164 -17.86 5.09 -11.22
N PRO A 165 -18.25 6.19 -10.52
CA PRO A 165 -19.62 6.43 -10.12
C PRO A 165 -20.59 6.32 -11.31
N GLY A 166 -21.63 5.49 -11.15
CA GLY A 166 -22.64 5.25 -12.18
C GLY A 166 -22.37 4.03 -13.05
N GLU A 167 -21.21 3.41 -12.97
CA GLU A 167 -20.87 2.19 -13.69
C GLU A 167 -21.31 0.93 -12.93
N ALA A 168 -21.51 -0.15 -13.67
CA ALA A 168 -21.89 -1.43 -13.08
C ALA A 168 -20.75 -2.00 -12.22
N GLY A 169 -21.03 -2.31 -10.96
CA GLY A 169 -20.06 -2.80 -10.00
C GLY A 169 -19.42 -1.71 -9.14
N PHE A 170 -19.73 -0.43 -9.36
CA PHE A 170 -19.28 0.64 -8.48
C PHE A 170 -19.69 0.37 -7.02
N LEU A 171 -18.75 0.53 -6.09
CA LEU A 171 -18.90 0.19 -4.67
C LEU A 171 -19.17 -1.30 -4.36
N SER A 172 -18.92 -2.22 -5.30
CA SER A 172 -18.99 -3.65 -4.99
C SER A 172 -17.93 -4.01 -3.95
N PRO A 173 -18.29 -4.65 -2.80
CA PRO A 173 -17.30 -5.11 -1.84
C PRO A 173 -16.60 -6.40 -2.26
N LYS A 174 -17.00 -6.98 -3.40
CA LYS A 174 -16.45 -8.25 -3.89
C LYS A 174 -15.46 -7.98 -5.01
N PRO A 175 -14.21 -8.47 -4.88
CA PRO A 175 -13.24 -8.46 -5.96
C PRO A 175 -13.78 -9.21 -7.18
N LYS A 176 -13.33 -8.81 -8.37
CA LYS A 176 -13.84 -9.32 -9.64
C LYS A 176 -12.78 -10.13 -10.42
N HIS A 177 -11.51 -9.76 -10.27
CA HIS A 177 -10.41 -10.30 -11.07
C HIS A 177 -9.44 -11.14 -10.22
N GLY A 178 -8.93 -12.24 -10.78
CA GLY A 178 -7.91 -13.08 -10.15
C GLY A 178 -8.38 -13.91 -8.94
N CYS A 179 -9.70 -13.93 -8.66
CA CYS A 179 -10.26 -14.66 -7.53
C CYS A 179 -10.26 -16.19 -7.78
N GLY A 180 -10.10 -16.97 -6.69
CA GLY A 180 -10.05 -18.42 -6.77
C GLY A 180 -8.73 -19.00 -7.32
N ALA A 181 -7.86 -18.19 -7.94
CA ALA A 181 -6.57 -18.70 -8.46
C ALA A 181 -5.55 -19.03 -7.35
N LEU A 182 -5.70 -18.45 -6.17
CA LEU A 182 -4.80 -18.68 -5.04
C LEU A 182 -5.08 -19.97 -4.27
N MET A 183 -6.29 -20.53 -4.40
CA MET A 183 -6.66 -21.78 -3.71
C MET A 183 -5.91 -23.02 -4.24
N SER A 184 -5.30 -22.93 -5.42
CA SER A 184 -4.54 -24.04 -6.01
C SER A 184 -3.02 -23.98 -5.75
N GLN A 185 -2.52 -22.93 -5.11
CA GLN A 185 -1.08 -22.72 -4.86
C GLN A 185 -0.72 -22.48 -3.38
N ALA A 186 -1.69 -22.51 -2.47
CA ALA A 186 -1.37 -22.46 -1.04
C ALA A 186 -0.65 -23.76 -0.66
N PRO A 187 0.62 -23.72 -0.18
CA PRO A 187 1.19 -24.87 0.46
C PRO A 187 0.32 -25.20 1.69
N GLU A 188 0.02 -26.47 1.90
CA GLU A 188 -0.64 -26.93 3.12
C GLU A 188 0.13 -26.32 4.31
N LEU A 189 -0.57 -25.49 5.09
CA LEU A 189 -0.06 -25.06 6.39
C LEU A 189 0.09 -26.33 7.22
N GLN A 190 1.31 -26.81 7.40
CA GLN A 190 1.60 -27.82 8.39
C GLN A 190 1.16 -27.23 9.74
N GLU A 191 0.12 -27.83 10.31
CA GLU A 191 -0.23 -27.65 11.71
C GLU A 191 1.02 -27.98 12.55
N TYR A 192 1.65 -26.96 13.10
CA TYR A 192 2.55 -27.16 14.21
C TYR A 192 1.70 -27.54 15.42
N SER A 193 1.56 -28.84 15.66
CA SER A 193 1.06 -29.35 16.92
C SER A 193 2.07 -28.94 18.01
N ASN A 194 1.62 -28.03 18.87
CA ASN A 194 2.27 -27.79 20.15
C ASN A 194 2.02 -28.99 21.08
N ASP A 195 2.82 -30.04 20.93
CA ASP A 195 3.07 -30.98 22.01
C ASP A 195 4.56 -30.88 22.33
N HIS A 196 4.86 -30.16 23.44
CA HIS A 196 5.82 -30.57 24.46
C HIS A 196 6.05 -29.44 25.47
N ILE A 197 5.41 -29.63 26.66
CA ILE A 197 5.76 -29.22 28.04
C ILE A 197 5.94 -27.71 28.29
#